data_64b6ebcbd934976baa7c384cf573314d
#
_entry.id   64b6ebcbd934976baa7c384cf573314d
#
_cell.length_a   1.000
_cell.length_b   1.000
_cell.length_c   1.000
_cell.angle_alpha   90.00
_cell.angle_beta   90.00
_cell.angle_gamma   90.00
#
_symmetry.space_group_name_H-M   'P 1'
#
loop_
_entity.id
_entity.type
_entity.pdbx_description
1 polymer ?
#
loop_
_entity_poly.entity_id
_entity_poly.type
_entity_poly.pdbx_seq_one_letter_code
_entity_poly.pdbx_strand_id
1 'polypeptide(L)'
;MKRAIVACRGTADRVVLKEREVYHGAHSCRIYATMGHLSSGCTDGCIGYGDCMAACPYGAITLNKNQVAVVDPAVCIGCGLCTTICPRHLISLQEKSDVAEVSFVLCHNTLTGKRAKDACANTCIGCKRCVKVCPQHCIEVIDNVAHIDVSRCVGCKVCMGVCPEGAIYPLAWVDPAERRRRMDRVAVR
;
A
#
# COMPACT_ATOMS: atom_id res chain seq x y z
N MET A 1 0.24 -18.64 -5.67
CA MET A 1 0.24 -17.48 -6.61
C MET A 1 0.45 -16.21 -5.80
N LYS A 2 1.43 -15.38 -6.15
CA LYS A 2 1.74 -14.13 -5.43
C LYS A 2 1.16 -12.93 -6.16
N ARG A 3 0.95 -11.82 -5.43
CA ARG A 3 0.68 -10.49 -6.00
C ARG A 3 1.37 -9.41 -5.20
N ALA A 4 1.66 -8.29 -5.85
CA ALA A 4 2.18 -7.12 -5.18
C ALA A 4 1.06 -6.38 -4.43
N ILE A 5 1.40 -5.84 -3.26
CA ILE A 5 0.53 -4.98 -2.45
C ILE A 5 1.33 -3.73 -2.08
N VAL A 6 0.68 -2.58 -2.16
CA VAL A 6 1.29 -1.29 -1.81
C VAL A 6 0.82 -0.89 -0.41
N ALA A 7 1.73 -0.82 0.55
CA ALA A 7 1.45 -0.43 1.94
C ALA A 7 1.33 1.11 2.09
N CYS A 8 0.46 1.72 1.26
CA CYS A 8 0.13 3.12 1.34
C CYS A 8 -1.28 3.37 0.79
N ARG A 9 -2.08 4.12 1.55
CA ARG A 9 -3.38 4.63 1.14
C ARG A 9 -3.49 6.13 1.43
N GLY A 10 -2.39 6.84 1.17
CA GLY A 10 -2.27 8.26 1.46
C GLY A 10 -3.37 9.09 0.79
N THR A 11 -3.77 10.17 1.47
CA THR A 11 -4.74 11.16 1.00
C THR A 11 -4.08 12.22 0.13
N ALA A 12 -4.86 13.02 -0.59
CA ALA A 12 -4.35 14.06 -1.48
C ALA A 12 -3.66 15.22 -0.72
N ASP A 13 -4.03 15.41 0.54
CA ASP A 13 -3.49 16.44 1.44
C ASP A 13 -2.17 16.04 2.15
N ARG A 14 -1.66 14.82 1.90
CA ARG A 14 -0.41 14.39 2.52
C ARG A 14 0.77 15.27 2.12
N VAL A 15 1.66 15.52 3.06
CA VAL A 15 2.76 16.49 2.95
C VAL A 15 3.67 16.22 1.74
N VAL A 16 3.95 14.95 1.41
CA VAL A 16 4.81 14.59 0.27
C VAL A 16 4.29 15.14 -1.08
N LEU A 17 2.98 15.30 -1.27
CA LEU A 17 2.43 15.90 -2.49
C LEU A 17 2.65 17.40 -2.54
N LYS A 18 2.46 18.09 -1.42
CA LYS A 18 2.71 19.54 -1.31
C LYS A 18 4.17 19.89 -1.60
N GLU A 19 5.11 19.06 -1.15
CA GLU A 19 6.52 19.20 -1.46
C GLU A 19 6.84 18.98 -2.94
N ARG A 20 6.15 18.05 -3.59
CA ARG A 20 6.29 17.83 -5.03
C ARG A 20 5.87 19.02 -5.89
N GLU A 21 4.92 19.83 -5.42
CA GLU A 21 4.47 21.04 -6.13
C GLU A 21 5.58 22.08 -6.28
N VAL A 22 6.54 22.11 -5.34
CA VAL A 22 7.70 23.02 -5.37
C VAL A 22 8.99 22.34 -5.87
N TYR A 23 8.93 21.06 -6.19
CA TYR A 23 10.09 20.32 -6.67
C TYR A 23 10.19 20.40 -8.21
N HIS A 24 11.27 20.98 -8.71
CA HIS A 24 11.54 21.17 -10.13
C HIS A 24 12.58 20.20 -10.72
N GLY A 25 12.94 19.14 -9.98
CA GLY A 25 13.91 18.13 -10.43
C GLY A 25 13.28 16.99 -11.24
N ALA A 26 14.05 15.94 -11.47
CA ALA A 26 13.60 14.77 -12.22
C ALA A 26 12.44 14.04 -11.53
N HIS A 27 11.39 13.74 -12.27
CA HIS A 27 10.18 13.05 -11.78
C HIS A 27 10.42 11.53 -11.63
N SER A 28 11.28 11.16 -10.69
CA SER A 28 11.58 9.78 -10.30
C SER A 28 11.52 9.62 -8.80
N CYS A 29 10.86 8.56 -8.33
CA CYS A 29 10.81 8.24 -6.90
C CYS A 29 12.22 8.02 -6.32
N ARG A 30 13.10 7.37 -7.09
CA ARG A 30 14.47 7.08 -6.65
C ARG A 30 15.27 8.37 -6.45
N ILE A 31 15.25 9.26 -7.46
CA ILE A 31 15.97 10.53 -7.39
C ILE A 31 15.42 11.41 -6.26
N TYR A 32 14.10 11.54 -6.18
CA TYR A 32 13.46 12.30 -5.10
C TYR A 32 13.82 11.78 -3.71
N ALA A 33 13.88 10.45 -3.54
CA ALA A 33 14.22 9.85 -2.25
C ALA A 33 15.66 10.13 -1.81
N THR A 34 16.61 10.34 -2.74
CA THR A 34 18.03 10.63 -2.41
C THR A 34 18.27 12.07 -2.02
N MET A 35 17.36 12.99 -2.34
CA MET A 35 17.57 14.42 -2.08
C MET A 35 17.38 14.85 -0.62
N GLY A 36 17.03 13.92 0.25
CA GLY A 36 16.75 14.19 1.66
C GLY A 36 15.43 14.98 1.82
N HIS A 37 14.54 14.49 2.66
CA HIS A 37 13.25 15.15 2.84
C HIS A 37 13.39 16.38 3.73
N LEU A 38 12.95 17.50 3.22
CA LEU A 38 12.88 18.76 3.95
C LEU A 38 11.69 18.81 4.92
N SER A 39 10.83 17.79 4.94
CA SER A 39 9.53 17.88 5.60
C SER A 39 9.37 17.11 6.89
N SER A 40 8.49 17.64 7.70
CA SER A 40 7.93 17.02 8.92
C SER A 40 6.81 16.01 8.64
N GLY A 41 6.54 15.66 7.36
CA GLY A 41 5.44 14.79 6.94
C GLY A 41 5.76 13.30 6.97
N CYS A 42 4.90 12.49 6.34
CA CYS A 42 5.11 11.05 6.21
C CYS A 42 6.27 10.75 5.26
N THR A 43 7.44 10.48 5.82
CA THR A 43 8.65 10.09 5.07
C THR A 43 8.52 8.72 4.43
N ASP A 44 7.62 7.87 4.95
CA ASP A 44 7.46 6.47 4.56
C ASP A 44 6.36 6.27 3.50
N GLY A 45 5.59 7.31 3.16
CA GLY A 45 4.47 7.23 2.21
C GLY A 45 4.89 7.19 0.73
N CYS A 46 3.96 6.81 -0.15
CA CYS A 46 4.18 6.78 -1.59
C CYS A 46 4.53 8.17 -2.14
N ILE A 47 5.64 8.30 -2.85
CA ILE A 47 6.10 9.54 -3.49
C ILE A 47 5.20 9.88 -4.69
N GLY A 48 4.77 8.88 -5.47
CA GLY A 48 3.78 9.04 -6.53
C GLY A 48 4.34 9.51 -7.88
N TYR A 49 5.63 9.35 -8.17
CA TYR A 49 6.17 9.60 -9.53
C TYR A 49 6.03 8.38 -10.46
N GLY A 50 5.66 7.20 -9.93
CA GLY A 50 5.30 6.07 -10.77
C GLY A 50 6.46 5.21 -11.27
N ASP A 51 7.66 5.25 -10.65
CA ASP A 51 8.77 4.36 -11.04
C ASP A 51 8.35 2.88 -11.03
N CYS A 52 7.53 2.47 -10.06
CA CYS A 52 6.98 1.12 -10.00
C CYS A 52 5.97 0.82 -11.13
N MET A 53 5.24 1.83 -11.60
CA MET A 53 4.32 1.72 -12.73
C MET A 53 5.13 1.53 -14.03
N ALA A 54 6.16 2.36 -14.24
CA ALA A 54 7.04 2.26 -15.40
C ALA A 54 7.83 0.94 -15.46
N ALA A 55 8.20 0.40 -14.29
CA ALA A 55 8.92 -0.87 -14.19
C ALA A 55 8.02 -2.12 -14.37
N CYS A 56 6.71 -1.97 -14.42
CA CYS A 56 5.79 -3.10 -14.54
C CYS A 56 5.55 -3.48 -16.00
N PRO A 57 6.12 -4.59 -16.52
CA PRO A 57 5.98 -4.96 -17.94
C PRO A 57 4.55 -5.43 -18.28
N TYR A 58 3.72 -5.68 -17.25
CA TYR A 58 2.34 -6.14 -17.42
C TYR A 58 1.31 -5.03 -17.30
N GLY A 59 1.73 -3.77 -17.05
CA GLY A 59 0.81 -2.65 -16.86
C GLY A 59 -0.12 -2.80 -15.63
N ALA A 60 0.28 -3.64 -14.66
CA ALA A 60 -0.55 -3.96 -13.49
C ALA A 60 -0.58 -2.84 -12.44
N ILE A 61 0.20 -1.78 -12.59
CA ILE A 61 0.31 -0.70 -11.59
C ILE A 61 -0.11 0.61 -12.22
N THR A 62 -0.99 1.32 -11.54
CA THR A 62 -1.43 2.67 -11.89
C THR A 62 -1.30 3.61 -10.70
N LEU A 63 -1.38 4.92 -10.94
CA LEU A 63 -1.52 5.90 -9.87
C LEU A 63 -3.00 6.29 -9.74
N ASN A 64 -3.54 6.27 -8.54
CA ASN A 64 -4.89 6.75 -8.27
C ASN A 64 -4.95 8.29 -8.24
N LYS A 65 -6.15 8.86 -8.03
CA LYS A 65 -6.35 10.32 -7.92
C LYS A 65 -5.49 11.00 -6.84
N ASN A 66 -5.09 10.26 -5.82
CA ASN A 66 -4.22 10.74 -4.75
C ASN A 66 -2.73 10.52 -5.06
N GLN A 67 -2.37 10.19 -6.30
CA GLN A 67 -0.98 9.88 -6.70
C GLN A 67 -0.35 8.76 -5.85
N VAL A 68 -1.13 7.77 -5.44
CA VAL A 68 -0.65 6.56 -4.78
C VAL A 68 -0.70 5.40 -5.77
N ALA A 69 0.36 4.61 -5.80
CA ALA A 69 0.40 3.41 -6.62
C ALA A 69 -0.65 2.38 -6.18
N VAL A 70 -1.39 1.86 -7.14
CA VAL A 70 -2.41 0.81 -6.95
C VAL A 70 -2.10 -0.34 -7.89
N VAL A 71 -2.17 -1.56 -7.38
CA VAL A 71 -1.93 -2.78 -8.16
C VAL A 71 -3.27 -3.38 -8.57
N ASP A 72 -3.45 -3.62 -9.86
CA ASP A 72 -4.57 -4.45 -10.34
C ASP A 72 -4.25 -5.93 -10.07
N PRO A 73 -5.00 -6.57 -9.16
CA PRO A 73 -4.75 -7.97 -8.80
C PRO A 73 -5.11 -8.94 -9.94
N ALA A 74 -5.89 -8.52 -10.92
CA ALA A 74 -6.23 -9.32 -12.08
C ALA A 74 -5.09 -9.40 -13.10
N VAL A 75 -4.27 -8.36 -13.18
CA VAL A 75 -3.13 -8.26 -14.13
C VAL A 75 -1.81 -8.63 -13.47
N CYS A 76 -1.64 -8.40 -12.16
CA CYS A 76 -0.40 -8.66 -11.44
C CYS A 76 -0.05 -10.15 -11.41
N ILE A 77 1.11 -10.52 -11.92
CA ILE A 77 1.62 -11.92 -11.89
C ILE A 77 2.53 -12.21 -10.70
N GLY A 78 2.88 -11.20 -9.89
CA GLY A 78 3.76 -11.37 -8.72
C GLY A 78 5.24 -11.52 -9.05
N CYS A 79 5.73 -10.95 -10.15
CA CYS A 79 7.15 -11.06 -10.57
C CYS A 79 8.14 -10.34 -9.63
N GLY A 80 7.69 -9.38 -8.83
CA GLY A 80 8.52 -8.70 -7.82
C GLY A 80 9.30 -7.48 -8.31
N LEU A 81 9.34 -7.14 -9.60
CA LEU A 81 10.10 -6.00 -10.11
C LEU A 81 9.77 -4.67 -9.40
N CYS A 82 8.48 -4.47 -9.09
CA CYS A 82 8.03 -3.26 -8.38
C CYS A 82 8.54 -3.17 -6.93
N THR A 83 8.86 -4.31 -6.29
CA THR A 83 9.36 -4.31 -4.90
C THR A 83 10.79 -3.79 -4.83
N THR A 84 11.60 -4.06 -5.85
CA THR A 84 13.01 -3.65 -5.90
C THR A 84 13.19 -2.20 -6.32
N ILE A 85 12.24 -1.67 -7.11
CA ILE A 85 12.32 -0.29 -7.62
C ILE A 85 11.81 0.76 -6.63
N CYS A 86 10.97 0.38 -5.67
CA CYS A 86 10.39 1.31 -4.70
C CYS A 86 11.43 1.73 -3.65
N PRO A 87 11.89 3.00 -3.62
CA PRO A 87 12.94 3.45 -2.70
C PRO A 87 12.47 3.51 -1.24
N ARG A 88 11.14 3.43 -1.00
CA ARG A 88 10.53 3.41 0.33
C ARG A 88 10.03 2.03 0.74
N HIS A 89 10.36 0.99 -0.01
CA HIS A 89 10.01 -0.41 0.27
C HIS A 89 8.52 -0.63 0.58
N LEU A 90 7.64 0.17 -0.03
CA LEU A 90 6.19 0.12 0.20
C LEU A 90 5.49 -1.07 -0.45
N ILE A 91 6.18 -1.77 -1.34
CA ILE A 91 5.58 -2.83 -2.14
C ILE A 91 6.13 -4.17 -1.67
N SER A 92 5.25 -5.05 -1.25
CA SER A 92 5.58 -6.42 -0.87
C SER A 92 4.82 -7.43 -1.72
N LEU A 93 5.36 -8.65 -1.83
CA LEU A 93 4.65 -9.77 -2.45
C LEU A 93 3.90 -10.55 -1.37
N GLN A 94 2.61 -10.74 -1.57
CA GLN A 94 1.75 -11.55 -0.71
C GLN A 94 1.30 -12.80 -1.45
N GLU A 95 1.30 -13.93 -0.77
CA GLU A 95 0.76 -15.17 -1.30
C GLU A 95 -0.77 -15.14 -1.32
N LYS A 96 -1.36 -15.90 -2.23
CA LYS A 96 -2.82 -16.05 -2.27
C LYS A 96 -3.29 -16.70 -0.98
N SER A 97 -4.25 -16.08 -0.33
CA SER A 97 -5.01 -16.69 0.76
C SER A 97 -6.13 -17.57 0.18
N ASP A 98 -6.52 -18.61 0.90
CA ASP A 98 -7.71 -19.43 0.59
C ASP A 98 -9.00 -18.64 0.89
N VAL A 99 -8.90 -17.58 1.68
CA VAL A 99 -10.00 -16.65 1.94
C VAL A 99 -10.13 -15.68 0.76
N ALA A 100 -11.35 -15.53 0.24
CA ALA A 100 -11.62 -14.70 -0.94
C ALA A 100 -11.21 -13.23 -0.75
N GLU A 101 -11.34 -12.71 0.46
CA GLU A 101 -11.00 -11.33 0.79
C GLU A 101 -10.38 -11.26 2.18
N VAL A 102 -9.15 -10.82 2.28
CA VAL A 102 -8.41 -10.64 3.53
C VAL A 102 -8.16 -9.16 3.82
N SER A 103 -7.94 -8.83 5.08
CA SER A 103 -7.65 -7.46 5.49
C SER A 103 -6.15 -7.18 5.43
N PHE A 104 -5.77 -5.96 5.01
CA PHE A 104 -4.39 -5.46 4.99
C PHE A 104 -4.30 -4.10 5.66
N VAL A 105 -3.18 -3.84 6.31
CA VAL A 105 -2.83 -2.50 6.77
C VAL A 105 -2.11 -1.78 5.63
N LEU A 106 -2.79 -0.79 5.03
CA LEU A 106 -2.22 -0.02 3.91
C LEU A 106 -1.52 1.25 4.43
N CYS A 107 -0.58 1.05 5.34
CA CYS A 107 0.25 2.10 5.93
C CYS A 107 1.64 1.56 6.25
N HIS A 108 2.66 2.41 6.12
CA HIS A 108 4.05 2.13 6.47
C HIS A 108 4.64 3.26 7.32
N ASN A 109 3.80 4.13 7.87
CA ASN A 109 4.20 5.30 8.63
C ASN A 109 4.55 4.91 10.08
N THR A 110 5.82 5.05 10.44
CA THR A 110 6.33 4.73 11.79
C THR A 110 6.16 5.86 12.81
N LEU A 111 5.66 7.03 12.40
CA LEU A 111 5.37 8.14 13.29
C LEU A 111 4.27 7.78 14.31
N THR A 112 4.31 8.43 15.48
CA THR A 112 3.38 8.13 16.58
C THR A 112 2.32 9.22 16.76
N GLY A 113 1.14 8.80 17.22
CA GLY A 113 0.08 9.67 17.73
C GLY A 113 -0.26 10.85 16.82
N LYS A 114 -0.16 12.08 17.33
CA LYS A 114 -0.50 13.30 16.61
C LYS A 114 0.37 13.49 15.37
N ARG A 115 1.68 13.24 15.47
CA ARG A 115 2.60 13.40 14.31
C ARG A 115 2.20 12.50 13.14
N ALA A 116 1.75 11.29 13.40
CA ALA A 116 1.27 10.39 12.37
C ALA A 116 0.01 10.96 11.68
N LYS A 117 -0.94 11.48 12.45
CA LYS A 117 -2.18 12.10 11.93
C LYS A 117 -1.90 13.37 11.13
N ASP A 118 -1.01 14.23 11.60
CA ASP A 118 -0.61 15.45 10.90
C ASP A 118 0.06 15.14 9.55
N ALA A 119 0.73 13.98 9.45
CA ALA A 119 1.38 13.52 8.23
C ALA A 119 0.42 12.90 7.19
N CYS A 120 -0.65 12.25 7.62
CA CYS A 120 -1.61 11.58 6.74
C CYS A 120 -2.91 11.21 7.48
N ALA A 121 -4.06 11.55 6.90
CA ALA A 121 -5.37 11.25 7.48
C ALA A 121 -5.71 9.75 7.55
N ASN A 122 -5.12 8.92 6.69
CA ASN A 122 -5.33 7.45 6.66
C ASN A 122 -4.16 6.68 7.29
N THR A 123 -3.53 7.23 8.31
CA THR A 123 -2.33 6.63 8.91
C THR A 123 -2.67 5.56 9.96
N CYS A 124 -1.82 4.55 10.11
CA CYS A 124 -1.81 3.74 11.32
C CYS A 124 -1.15 4.51 12.46
N ILE A 125 -1.76 4.54 13.64
CA ILE A 125 -1.24 5.22 14.83
C ILE A 125 -0.78 4.23 15.92
N GLY A 126 -0.67 2.94 15.59
CA GLY A 126 -0.22 1.90 16.51
C GLY A 126 -1.13 1.66 17.73
N CYS A 127 -2.40 2.06 17.68
CA CYS A 127 -3.31 2.07 18.85
C CYS A 127 -3.72 0.68 19.37
N LYS A 128 -3.33 -0.40 18.70
CA LYS A 128 -3.59 -1.81 19.05
C LYS A 128 -5.07 -2.21 19.18
N ARG A 129 -6.03 -1.37 18.75
CA ARG A 129 -7.46 -1.75 18.79
C ARG A 129 -7.75 -2.98 17.94
N CYS A 130 -7.17 -3.04 16.74
CA CYS A 130 -7.31 -4.18 15.83
C CYS A 130 -6.74 -5.47 16.40
N VAL A 131 -5.64 -5.40 17.16
CA VAL A 131 -5.04 -6.55 17.85
C VAL A 131 -6.00 -7.14 18.87
N LYS A 132 -6.65 -6.28 19.69
CA LYS A 132 -7.55 -6.71 20.78
C LYS A 132 -8.81 -7.41 20.27
N VAL A 133 -9.29 -7.07 19.08
CA VAL A 133 -10.56 -7.61 18.55
C VAL A 133 -10.39 -8.75 17.54
N CYS A 134 -9.16 -9.08 17.18
CA CYS A 134 -8.90 -10.13 16.18
C CYS A 134 -9.16 -11.52 16.79
N PRO A 135 -10.17 -12.27 16.31
CA PRO A 135 -10.48 -13.60 16.87
C PRO A 135 -9.41 -14.64 16.54
N GLN A 136 -8.60 -14.39 15.49
CA GLN A 136 -7.50 -15.27 15.08
C GLN A 136 -6.15 -14.88 15.68
N HIS A 137 -6.08 -13.81 16.47
CA HIS A 137 -4.83 -13.27 17.02
C HIS A 137 -3.71 -13.17 15.97
N CYS A 138 -4.08 -12.80 14.73
CA CYS A 138 -3.16 -12.70 13.58
C CYS A 138 -2.68 -11.26 13.31
N ILE A 139 -2.85 -10.36 14.27
CA ILE A 139 -2.45 -8.95 14.13
C ILE A 139 -1.45 -8.60 15.22
N GLU A 140 -0.32 -8.05 14.85
CA GLU A 140 0.68 -7.49 15.75
C GLU A 140 1.01 -6.05 15.38
N VAL A 141 1.64 -5.30 16.29
CA VAL A 141 2.11 -3.93 16.02
C VAL A 141 3.62 -3.91 16.18
N ILE A 142 4.30 -3.67 15.07
CA ILE A 142 5.75 -3.54 14.95
C ILE A 142 6.04 -2.12 14.47
N ASP A 143 7.02 -1.45 15.04
CA ASP A 143 7.42 -0.09 14.69
C ASP A 143 6.23 0.87 14.51
N ASN A 144 5.25 0.75 15.41
CA ASN A 144 4.05 1.57 15.46
C ASN A 144 3.03 1.33 14.32
N VAL A 145 3.27 0.34 13.46
CA VAL A 145 2.36 -0.07 12.39
C VAL A 145 1.79 -1.44 12.69
N ALA A 146 0.48 -1.61 12.49
CA ALA A 146 -0.15 -2.91 12.62
C ALA A 146 0.18 -3.78 11.38
N HIS A 147 0.52 -5.04 11.62
CA HIS A 147 0.78 -6.06 10.60
C HIS A 147 -0.24 -7.18 10.75
N ILE A 148 -0.80 -7.64 9.66
CA ILE A 148 -1.77 -8.75 9.62
C ILE A 148 -1.11 -9.94 8.93
N ASP A 149 -1.01 -11.07 9.66
CA ASP A 149 -0.64 -12.34 9.06
C ASP A 149 -1.82 -12.87 8.23
N VAL A 150 -1.70 -12.73 6.92
CA VAL A 150 -2.75 -13.10 5.97
C VAL A 150 -2.97 -14.61 5.87
N SER A 151 -1.98 -15.42 6.26
CA SER A 151 -2.11 -16.89 6.28
C SER A 151 -3.10 -17.36 7.35
N ARG A 152 -3.25 -16.57 8.42
CA ARG A 152 -4.16 -16.84 9.55
C ARG A 152 -5.44 -16.01 9.49
N CYS A 153 -5.51 -15.01 8.62
CA CYS A 153 -6.66 -14.12 8.50
C CYS A 153 -7.85 -14.82 7.85
N VAL A 154 -8.99 -14.86 8.54
CA VAL A 154 -10.24 -15.45 8.03
C VAL A 154 -11.19 -14.44 7.35
N GLY A 155 -10.75 -13.20 7.14
CA GLY A 155 -11.53 -12.19 6.41
C GLY A 155 -12.75 -11.65 7.17
N CYS A 156 -12.82 -11.80 8.49
CA CYS A 156 -13.99 -11.37 9.29
C CYS A 156 -14.22 -9.84 9.34
N LYS A 157 -13.22 -9.04 8.97
CA LYS A 157 -13.26 -7.56 8.85
C LYS A 157 -13.52 -6.80 10.17
N VAL A 158 -13.59 -7.45 11.32
CA VAL A 158 -13.82 -6.79 12.62
C VAL A 158 -12.75 -5.72 12.91
N CYS A 159 -11.49 -5.98 12.54
CA CYS A 159 -10.38 -5.04 12.70
C CYS A 159 -10.57 -3.73 11.93
N MET A 160 -11.27 -3.77 10.79
CA MET A 160 -11.56 -2.57 9.99
C MET A 160 -12.58 -1.68 10.70
N GLY A 161 -13.63 -2.26 11.29
CA GLY A 161 -14.68 -1.52 12.00
C GLY A 161 -14.20 -0.78 13.24
N VAL A 162 -13.12 -1.22 13.88
CA VAL A 162 -12.55 -0.58 15.06
C VAL A 162 -11.36 0.34 14.77
N CYS A 163 -10.88 0.40 13.52
CA CYS A 163 -9.75 1.24 13.15
C CYS A 163 -10.20 2.72 13.05
N PRO A 164 -9.75 3.61 13.95
CA PRO A 164 -10.23 5.00 13.97
C PRO A 164 -9.73 5.81 12.77
N GLU A 165 -8.62 5.39 12.15
CA GLU A 165 -7.95 6.12 11.06
C GLU A 165 -8.17 5.44 9.69
N GLY A 166 -9.00 4.39 9.59
CA GLY A 166 -9.27 3.69 8.35
C GLY A 166 -8.05 3.09 7.64
N ALA A 167 -6.97 2.79 8.39
CA ALA A 167 -5.72 2.27 7.85
C ALA A 167 -5.81 0.81 7.37
N ILE A 168 -6.86 0.08 7.77
CA ILE A 168 -7.08 -1.32 7.42
C ILE A 168 -8.09 -1.39 6.27
N TYR A 169 -7.76 -2.14 5.24
CA TYR A 169 -8.55 -2.24 4.02
C TYR A 169 -8.68 -3.67 3.53
N PRO A 170 -9.85 -4.09 3.01
CA PRO A 170 -10.02 -5.41 2.44
C PRO A 170 -9.42 -5.45 1.04
N LEU A 171 -8.75 -6.55 0.72
CA LEU A 171 -8.24 -6.83 -0.62
C LEU A 171 -8.72 -8.20 -1.07
N ALA A 172 -9.49 -8.22 -2.15
CA ALA A 172 -9.97 -9.46 -2.76
C ALA A 172 -8.89 -10.11 -3.63
N TRP A 173 -8.89 -11.44 -3.66
CA TRP A 173 -8.14 -12.22 -4.64
C TRP A 173 -9.01 -12.43 -5.87
N VAL A 174 -8.51 -12.04 -7.03
CA VAL A 174 -9.27 -12.17 -8.29
C VAL A 174 -9.16 -13.60 -8.81
N ASP A 175 -10.27 -14.13 -9.29
CA ASP A 175 -10.33 -15.45 -9.92
C ASP A 175 -9.38 -15.55 -11.14
N PRO A 176 -8.64 -16.64 -11.31
CA PRO A 176 -7.72 -16.81 -12.44
C PRO A 176 -8.40 -16.71 -13.82
N ALA A 177 -9.68 -17.05 -13.94
CA ALA A 177 -10.42 -16.94 -15.19
C ALA A 177 -10.78 -15.48 -15.49
N GLU A 178 -11.17 -14.69 -14.49
CA GLU A 178 -11.37 -13.25 -14.62
C GLU A 178 -10.06 -12.53 -14.95
N ARG A 179 -8.95 -12.95 -14.33
CA ARG A 179 -7.62 -12.46 -14.63
C ARG A 179 -7.24 -12.64 -16.09
N ARG A 180 -7.43 -13.85 -16.65
CA ARG A 180 -7.18 -14.11 -18.08
C ARG A 180 -7.97 -13.16 -18.98
N ARG A 181 -9.28 -13.05 -18.76
CA ARG A 181 -10.15 -12.14 -19.54
C ARG A 181 -9.69 -10.69 -19.51
N ARG A 182 -9.14 -10.21 -18.42
CA ARG A 182 -8.61 -8.84 -18.31
C ARG A 182 -7.26 -8.68 -19.00
N MET A 183 -6.38 -9.67 -18.91
CA MET A 183 -5.09 -9.66 -19.61
C MET A 183 -5.28 -9.67 -21.13
N ASP A 184 -6.21 -10.47 -21.66
CA ASP A 184 -6.51 -10.50 -23.09
C ASP A 184 -6.99 -9.13 -23.61
N ARG A 185 -7.74 -8.38 -22.81
CA ARG A 185 -8.17 -7.01 -23.16
C ARG A 185 -7.03 -5.97 -23.18
N VAL A 186 -5.99 -6.19 -22.39
CA VAL A 186 -4.81 -5.30 -22.35
C VAL A 186 -3.85 -5.59 -23.50
N ALA A 187 -3.72 -6.84 -23.92
CA ALA A 187 -2.88 -7.27 -25.03
C ALA A 187 -3.38 -6.80 -26.41
N VAL A 188 -4.63 -6.32 -26.51
CA VAL A 188 -5.26 -5.84 -27.77
C VAL A 188 -5.14 -4.30 -27.93
N ARG A 189 -4.44 -3.60 -27.02
CA ARG A 189 -4.15 -2.17 -27.11
C ARG A 189 -2.67 -1.92 -27.38
#